data_25b2c63e0036e2cf2c75aef207442ee9
#
_entry.id   25b2c63e0036e2cf2c75aef207442ee9
#
_cell.length_a   1.000
_cell.length_b   1.000
_cell.length_c   1.000
_cell.angle_alpha   90.00
_cell.angle_beta   90.00
_cell.angle_gamma   90.00
#
_symmetry.space_group_name_H-M   'P 1'
#
loop_
_entity.id
_entity.type
_entity.pdbx_description
1 polymer ?
#
loop_
_entity_poly.entity_id
_entity_poly.type
_entity_poly.pdbx_seq_one_letter_code
_entity_poly.pdbx_strand_id
1 'polypeptide(L)'
;ILASEIPGLSLIMGGHEHDQHFEKHWDIYISKAMANARSAYVLTLNINKKNKQVSVTPKLEKMDEQVALDSNTHKVVTKWVNIANESYAALGFEPGKIIVNNMQPLDGRETEVRSYSTNLCKLIVSAMQSAAPLSPVVIMNAGSIRVDDILQMPVTQYDILRTLPYGGAIKEADITGSLLVQILDAGTKNKGTGGYLLYNETIRYNPELKNWSISDTVIDPAKIFRVALTDFLLTGGEANLDFLKPGNSGILKVYDTENSLSNPRADIRRAVIQYLQARQ
;
A
#
# COMPACT_ATOMS: atom_id res chain seq x y z
N ILE A 1 -6.91 26.99 -3.52
CA ILE A 1 -7.03 27.26 -4.97
C ILE A 1 -8.52 27.37 -5.33
N LEU A 2 -9.34 26.29 -5.29
CA LEU A 2 -10.75 26.36 -5.71
C LEU A 2 -11.55 27.46 -4.99
N ALA A 3 -11.35 27.61 -3.69
CA ALA A 3 -12.06 28.61 -2.88
C ALA A 3 -11.71 30.06 -3.27
N SER A 4 -10.53 30.31 -3.85
CA SER A 4 -10.11 31.65 -4.30
C SER A 4 -10.45 31.94 -5.77
N GLU A 5 -10.69 30.93 -6.57
CA GLU A 5 -10.81 31.06 -8.03
C GLU A 5 -12.25 30.97 -8.54
N ILE A 6 -13.18 30.41 -7.75
CA ILE A 6 -14.57 30.20 -8.17
C ILE A 6 -15.51 31.13 -7.39
N PRO A 7 -15.95 32.24 -7.97
CA PRO A 7 -16.90 33.15 -7.31
C PRO A 7 -18.25 32.48 -7.05
N GLY A 8 -18.86 32.78 -5.88
CA GLY A 8 -20.19 32.30 -5.54
C GLY A 8 -20.26 30.87 -5.02
N LEU A 9 -19.11 30.21 -4.85
CA LEU A 9 -19.05 28.91 -4.21
C LEU A 9 -19.31 29.04 -2.71
N SER A 10 -20.17 28.18 -2.16
CA SER A 10 -20.51 28.22 -0.71
C SER A 10 -20.05 26.97 0.04
N LEU A 11 -19.89 25.87 -0.66
CA LEU A 11 -19.51 24.58 -0.08
C LEU A 11 -18.63 23.78 -1.08
N ILE A 12 -17.55 23.21 -0.57
CA ILE A 12 -16.71 22.22 -1.24
C ILE A 12 -16.83 20.91 -0.47
N MET A 13 -17.28 19.87 -1.12
CA MET A 13 -17.23 18.51 -0.59
C MET A 13 -16.05 17.80 -1.23
N GLY A 14 -15.05 17.46 -0.42
CA GLY A 14 -13.81 16.83 -0.84
C GLY A 14 -13.65 15.40 -0.33
N GLY A 15 -12.55 14.80 -0.72
CA GLY A 15 -12.08 13.48 -0.31
C GLY A 15 -10.63 13.30 -0.70
N HIS A 16 -10.18 12.06 -0.90
CA HIS A 16 -8.86 11.62 -1.37
C HIS A 16 -7.78 11.55 -0.28
N GLU A 17 -7.62 12.57 0.56
CA GLU A 17 -6.52 12.63 1.54
C GLU A 17 -6.77 11.79 2.80
N HIS A 18 -7.89 11.10 2.90
CA HIS A 18 -8.28 10.15 3.96
C HIS A 18 -8.38 10.74 5.37
N ASP A 19 -8.27 12.05 5.52
CA ASP A 19 -8.42 12.77 6.78
C ASP A 19 -9.78 13.48 6.91
N GLN A 20 -10.30 13.51 8.12
CA GLN A 20 -11.51 14.27 8.42
C GLN A 20 -11.18 15.76 8.51
N HIS A 21 -11.92 16.57 7.77
CA HIS A 21 -11.73 18.00 7.74
C HIS A 21 -13.05 18.73 7.60
N PHE A 22 -13.27 19.76 8.42
CA PHE A 22 -14.36 20.71 8.28
C PHE A 22 -13.88 22.09 8.70
N GLU A 23 -13.83 23.01 7.77
CA GLU A 23 -13.43 24.39 8.02
C GLU A 23 -14.25 25.39 7.18
N LYS A 24 -14.21 26.65 7.61
CA LYS A 24 -14.69 27.77 6.81
C LYS A 24 -13.49 28.60 6.36
N HIS A 25 -13.31 28.73 5.07
CA HIS A 25 -12.27 29.57 4.45
C HIS A 25 -12.96 30.70 3.68
N TRP A 26 -12.84 31.94 4.18
CA TRP A 26 -13.69 33.09 3.82
C TRP A 26 -15.18 32.76 4.02
N ASP A 27 -15.99 32.76 2.93
CA ASP A 27 -17.41 32.41 2.98
C ASP A 27 -17.72 31.01 2.45
N ILE A 28 -16.69 30.21 2.20
CA ILE A 28 -16.78 28.86 1.65
C ILE A 28 -16.50 27.83 2.76
N TYR A 29 -17.39 26.86 2.88
CA TYR A 29 -17.19 25.71 3.75
C TYR A 29 -16.48 24.58 2.98
N ILE A 30 -15.51 23.95 3.63
CA ILE A 30 -14.81 22.76 3.09
C ILE A 30 -15.10 21.60 4.02
N SER A 31 -15.59 20.49 3.47
CA SER A 31 -16.02 19.32 4.23
C SER A 31 -15.44 18.04 3.59
N LYS A 32 -14.72 17.25 4.41
CA LYS A 32 -14.26 15.90 4.10
C LYS A 32 -14.54 14.98 5.28
N ALA A 33 -15.15 13.83 5.06
CA ALA A 33 -15.34 12.82 6.11
C ALA A 33 -14.11 11.87 6.16
N MET A 34 -14.05 11.00 7.16
CA MET A 34 -12.98 10.01 7.30
C MET A 34 -13.01 8.99 6.16
N ALA A 35 -11.84 8.45 5.85
CA ALA A 35 -11.68 7.34 4.93
C ALA A 35 -12.45 6.08 5.38
N ASN A 36 -12.64 5.15 4.45
CA ASN A 36 -13.24 3.84 4.68
C ASN A 36 -14.67 3.91 5.26
N ALA A 37 -15.40 4.98 4.95
CA ALA A 37 -16.75 5.24 5.45
C ALA A 37 -16.87 5.20 6.99
N ARG A 38 -15.81 5.52 7.74
CA ARG A 38 -15.83 5.57 9.21
C ARG A 38 -16.68 6.70 9.76
N SER A 39 -16.94 7.72 8.94
CA SER A 39 -17.86 8.81 9.28
C SER A 39 -18.51 9.37 8.02
N ALA A 40 -19.63 10.08 8.22
CA ALA A 40 -20.30 10.86 7.20
C ALA A 40 -20.68 12.24 7.76
N TYR A 41 -20.59 13.28 6.93
CA TYR A 41 -21.16 14.57 7.26
C TYR A 41 -22.60 14.69 6.73
N VAL A 42 -23.54 15.01 7.60
CA VAL A 42 -24.86 15.51 7.24
C VAL A 42 -24.78 17.02 7.23
N LEU A 43 -24.84 17.64 6.07
CA LEU A 43 -24.69 19.09 5.91
C LEU A 43 -26.07 19.74 5.68
N THR A 44 -26.50 20.58 6.62
CA THR A 44 -27.72 21.37 6.45
C THR A 44 -27.37 22.74 5.88
N LEU A 45 -27.89 23.03 4.67
CA LEU A 45 -27.68 24.31 4.01
C LEU A 45 -28.90 25.21 4.22
N ASN A 46 -28.69 26.37 4.83
CA ASN A 46 -29.71 27.41 4.95
C ASN A 46 -29.41 28.54 3.97
N ILE A 47 -30.32 28.79 3.05
CA ILE A 47 -30.15 29.77 1.99
C ILE A 47 -31.13 30.94 2.22
N ASN A 48 -30.58 32.12 2.48
CA ASN A 48 -31.38 33.35 2.55
C ASN A 48 -31.70 33.83 1.10
N LYS A 49 -32.95 33.71 0.72
CA LYS A 49 -33.39 34.04 -0.64
C LYS A 49 -33.26 35.53 -1.00
N LYS A 50 -33.22 36.43 0.01
CA LYS A 50 -33.15 37.89 -0.22
C LYS A 50 -31.72 38.34 -0.55
N ASN A 51 -30.75 37.93 0.27
CA ASN A 51 -29.36 38.36 0.13
C ASN A 51 -28.41 37.28 -0.41
N LYS A 52 -28.95 36.08 -0.77
CA LYS A 52 -28.21 34.92 -1.32
C LYS A 52 -27.13 34.36 -0.37
N GLN A 53 -27.14 34.77 0.90
CA GLN A 53 -26.21 34.19 1.86
C GLN A 53 -26.55 32.72 2.16
N VAL A 54 -25.50 31.90 2.22
CA VAL A 54 -25.59 30.48 2.57
C VAL A 54 -24.86 30.24 3.89
N SER A 55 -25.51 29.56 4.79
CA SER A 55 -24.84 28.99 5.99
C SER A 55 -24.94 27.48 5.98
N VAL A 56 -23.85 26.83 6.41
CA VAL A 56 -23.76 25.36 6.45
C VAL A 56 -23.59 24.93 7.90
N THR A 57 -24.47 24.06 8.37
CA THR A 57 -24.39 23.45 9.70
C THR A 57 -23.98 21.99 9.52
N PRO A 58 -22.79 21.57 9.96
CA PRO A 58 -22.33 20.20 9.87
C PRO A 58 -22.85 19.37 11.04
N LYS A 59 -23.20 18.14 10.79
CA LYS A 59 -23.35 17.07 11.78
C LYS A 59 -22.50 15.89 11.35
N LEU A 60 -21.48 15.54 12.15
CA LEU A 60 -20.67 14.36 11.93
C LEU A 60 -21.37 13.15 12.52
N GLU A 61 -21.65 12.16 11.68
CA GLU A 61 -22.14 10.85 12.10
C GLU A 61 -21.00 9.83 12.01
N LYS A 62 -20.75 9.13 13.10
CA LYS A 62 -19.82 8.00 13.11
C LYS A 62 -20.55 6.77 12.56
N MET A 63 -19.90 6.05 11.67
CA MET A 63 -20.39 4.78 11.14
C MET A 63 -19.80 3.66 11.98
N ASP A 64 -20.50 3.27 13.02
CA ASP A 64 -20.12 2.22 13.94
C ASP A 64 -21.26 1.19 14.08
N GLU A 65 -21.12 0.23 14.99
CA GLU A 65 -22.06 -0.86 15.22
C GLU A 65 -23.45 -0.39 15.73
N GLN A 66 -23.58 0.87 16.15
CA GLN A 66 -24.85 1.44 16.60
C GLN A 66 -25.71 1.92 15.43
N VAL A 67 -25.12 2.08 14.24
CA VAL A 67 -25.88 2.46 13.04
C VAL A 67 -26.60 1.24 12.48
N ALA A 68 -27.93 1.29 12.50
CA ALA A 68 -28.76 0.20 11.98
C ALA A 68 -28.52 0.00 10.47
N LEU A 69 -28.38 -1.27 10.06
CA LEU A 69 -28.22 -1.62 8.65
C LEU A 69 -29.53 -1.41 7.89
N ASP A 70 -29.48 -0.70 6.77
CA ASP A 70 -30.57 -0.70 5.80
C ASP A 70 -30.66 -2.08 5.12
N SER A 71 -31.82 -2.73 5.21
CA SER A 71 -31.99 -4.11 4.77
C SER A 71 -31.77 -4.29 3.25
N ASN A 72 -32.11 -3.29 2.43
CA ASN A 72 -31.96 -3.37 0.99
C ASN A 72 -30.48 -3.18 0.58
N THR A 73 -29.84 -2.18 1.16
CA THR A 73 -28.41 -1.95 0.96
C THR A 73 -27.60 -3.16 1.43
N HIS A 74 -27.93 -3.71 2.60
CA HIS A 74 -27.25 -4.89 3.13
C HIS A 74 -27.34 -6.11 2.20
N LYS A 75 -28.50 -6.37 1.58
CA LYS A 75 -28.65 -7.44 0.58
C LYS A 75 -27.72 -7.25 -0.61
N VAL A 76 -27.60 -6.01 -1.10
CA VAL A 76 -26.71 -5.70 -2.24
C VAL A 76 -25.26 -5.89 -1.85
N VAL A 77 -24.85 -5.38 -0.67
CA VAL A 77 -23.48 -5.55 -0.15
C VAL A 77 -23.15 -7.02 0.02
N THR A 78 -24.03 -7.81 0.67
CA THR A 78 -23.84 -9.25 0.86
C THR A 78 -23.64 -10.00 -0.46
N LYS A 79 -24.43 -9.67 -1.49
CA LYS A 79 -24.24 -10.25 -2.83
C LYS A 79 -22.83 -10.04 -3.35
N TRP A 80 -22.31 -8.81 -3.28
CA TRP A 80 -20.98 -8.50 -3.82
C TRP A 80 -19.85 -9.08 -2.96
N VAL A 81 -20.02 -9.09 -1.64
CA VAL A 81 -19.07 -9.74 -0.72
C VAL A 81 -18.98 -11.24 -1.01
N ASN A 82 -20.10 -11.92 -1.26
CA ASN A 82 -20.10 -13.34 -1.62
C ASN A 82 -19.34 -13.59 -2.93
N ILE A 83 -19.61 -12.78 -3.97
CA ILE A 83 -18.90 -12.88 -5.25
C ILE A 83 -17.37 -12.67 -5.06
N ALA A 84 -17.00 -11.69 -4.24
CA ALA A 84 -15.58 -11.44 -3.92
C ALA A 84 -14.96 -12.64 -3.18
N ASN A 85 -15.65 -13.20 -2.19
CA ASN A 85 -15.19 -14.36 -1.45
C ASN A 85 -15.02 -15.60 -2.33
N GLU A 86 -15.95 -15.85 -3.26
CA GLU A 86 -15.84 -16.93 -4.26
C GLU A 86 -14.62 -16.71 -5.15
N SER A 87 -14.38 -15.48 -5.59
CA SER A 87 -13.21 -15.13 -6.39
C SER A 87 -11.89 -15.35 -5.62
N TYR A 88 -11.86 -14.98 -4.34
CA TYR A 88 -10.69 -15.25 -3.49
C TYR A 88 -10.50 -16.74 -3.24
N ALA A 89 -11.57 -17.50 -3.02
CA ALA A 89 -11.51 -18.94 -2.85
C ALA A 89 -10.95 -19.64 -4.10
N ALA A 90 -11.33 -19.20 -5.30
CA ALA A 90 -10.78 -19.70 -6.56
C ALA A 90 -9.27 -19.46 -6.68
N LEU A 91 -8.75 -18.42 -6.03
CA LEU A 91 -7.32 -18.14 -5.90
C LEU A 91 -6.65 -18.86 -4.71
N GLY A 92 -7.39 -19.70 -3.98
CA GLY A 92 -6.88 -20.45 -2.82
C GLY A 92 -6.79 -19.65 -1.52
N PHE A 93 -7.53 -18.53 -1.40
CA PHE A 93 -7.61 -17.75 -0.17
C PHE A 93 -8.92 -18.01 0.58
N GLU A 94 -8.85 -17.89 1.89
CA GLU A 94 -9.97 -17.98 2.83
C GLU A 94 -10.08 -16.65 3.60
N PRO A 95 -10.75 -15.60 3.06
CA PRO A 95 -10.69 -14.25 3.62
C PRO A 95 -10.96 -14.15 5.13
N GLY A 96 -11.94 -14.89 5.64
CA GLY A 96 -12.31 -14.90 7.07
C GLY A 96 -11.35 -15.66 7.98
N LYS A 97 -10.35 -16.37 7.43
CA LYS A 97 -9.43 -17.17 8.23
C LYS A 97 -8.44 -16.31 8.99
N ILE A 98 -8.43 -16.44 10.30
CA ILE A 98 -7.44 -15.78 11.16
C ILE A 98 -6.08 -16.43 10.92
N ILE A 99 -5.06 -15.60 10.70
CA ILE A 99 -3.67 -16.01 10.48
C ILE A 99 -2.73 -15.59 11.60
N VAL A 100 -3.11 -14.62 12.42
CA VAL A 100 -2.38 -14.22 13.64
C VAL A 100 -3.36 -13.69 14.67
N ASN A 101 -3.26 -14.20 15.88
CA ASN A 101 -4.12 -13.79 17.00
C ASN A 101 -3.50 -12.68 17.86
N ASN A 102 -2.18 -12.69 18.02
CA ASN A 102 -1.50 -11.80 18.96
C ASN A 102 -0.11 -11.41 18.46
N MET A 103 0.01 -10.15 18.07
CA MET A 103 1.27 -9.46 17.81
C MET A 103 1.03 -7.95 17.95
N GLN A 104 2.07 -7.14 17.84
CA GLN A 104 1.89 -5.69 17.80
C GLN A 104 1.10 -5.29 16.55
N PRO A 105 0.19 -4.30 16.66
CA PRO A 105 -0.52 -3.75 15.50
C PRO A 105 0.44 -3.35 14.38
N LEU A 106 0.04 -3.61 13.14
CA LEU A 106 0.88 -3.39 11.97
C LEU A 106 0.53 -2.06 11.30
N ASP A 107 1.49 -1.16 11.22
CA ASP A 107 1.29 0.18 10.66
C ASP A 107 1.40 0.17 9.13
N GLY A 108 0.24 0.29 8.47
CA GLY A 108 0.10 0.38 7.02
C GLY A 108 -0.38 1.75 6.53
N ARG A 109 -0.34 2.79 7.38
CA ARG A 109 -0.74 4.14 6.99
C ARG A 109 0.09 4.65 5.83
N GLU A 110 -0.57 5.20 4.84
CA GLU A 110 0.02 5.57 3.55
C GLU A 110 1.22 6.53 3.71
N THR A 111 1.07 7.57 4.52
CA THR A 111 2.13 8.55 4.78
C THR A 111 3.37 7.93 5.42
N GLU A 112 3.17 6.91 6.27
CA GLU A 112 4.22 6.22 7.00
C GLU A 112 4.98 5.26 6.07
N VAL A 113 4.26 4.35 5.40
CA VAL A 113 4.88 3.34 4.52
C VAL A 113 5.62 3.95 3.33
N ARG A 114 5.20 5.14 2.88
CA ARG A 114 5.87 5.88 1.79
C ARG A 114 7.06 6.71 2.24
N SER A 115 7.29 6.82 3.53
CA SER A 115 8.34 7.67 4.10
C SER A 115 9.44 6.88 4.81
N TYR A 116 9.09 5.74 5.40
CA TYR A 116 10.02 4.84 6.09
C TYR A 116 9.47 3.41 6.17
N SER A 117 10.36 2.47 6.53
CA SER A 117 10.00 1.06 6.68
C SER A 117 9.30 0.83 8.02
N THR A 118 7.96 0.79 8.02
CA THR A 118 7.16 0.44 9.20
C THR A 118 7.31 -1.05 9.56
N ASN A 119 6.73 -1.48 10.70
CA ASN A 119 6.71 -2.89 11.06
C ASN A 119 5.95 -3.76 10.03
N LEU A 120 4.89 -3.23 9.39
CA LEU A 120 4.20 -3.91 8.28
C LEU A 120 5.12 -4.06 7.06
N CYS A 121 5.84 -2.99 6.69
CA CYS A 121 6.81 -3.03 5.59
C CYS A 121 7.88 -4.09 5.82
N LYS A 122 8.49 -4.10 7.00
CA LYS A 122 9.51 -5.09 7.39
C LYS A 122 8.97 -6.51 7.35
N LEU A 123 7.75 -6.71 7.81
CA LEU A 123 7.09 -8.02 7.79
C LEU A 123 6.92 -8.52 6.35
N ILE A 124 6.42 -7.68 5.44
CA ILE A 124 6.21 -8.06 4.03
C ILE A 124 7.54 -8.38 3.35
N VAL A 125 8.55 -7.53 3.53
CA VAL A 125 9.90 -7.77 2.97
C VAL A 125 10.51 -9.06 3.52
N SER A 126 10.34 -9.33 4.84
CA SER A 126 10.81 -10.59 5.45
C SER A 126 10.08 -11.82 4.90
N ALA A 127 8.79 -11.69 4.60
CA ALA A 127 8.01 -12.75 3.95
C ALA A 127 8.49 -13.02 2.53
N MET A 128 8.78 -11.97 1.76
CA MET A 128 9.39 -12.10 0.44
C MET A 128 10.76 -12.78 0.51
N GLN A 129 11.59 -12.39 1.49
CA GLN A 129 12.91 -13.00 1.73
C GLN A 129 12.78 -14.50 2.06
N SER A 130 11.79 -14.86 2.90
CA SER A 130 11.51 -16.26 3.23
C SER A 130 11.07 -17.07 2.02
N ALA A 131 10.30 -16.47 1.12
CA ALA A 131 9.84 -17.09 -0.13
C ALA A 131 10.95 -17.19 -1.20
N ALA A 132 11.96 -16.32 -1.15
CA ALA A 132 13.08 -16.28 -2.09
C ALA A 132 14.44 -16.36 -1.35
N PRO A 133 14.76 -17.49 -0.69
CA PRO A 133 15.91 -17.59 0.21
C PRO A 133 17.27 -17.48 -0.50
N LEU A 134 17.30 -17.66 -1.81
CA LEU A 134 18.53 -17.53 -2.61
C LEU A 134 18.83 -16.09 -3.01
N SER A 135 17.93 -15.14 -2.74
CA SER A 135 18.07 -13.74 -3.08
C SER A 135 18.46 -12.95 -1.83
N PRO A 136 19.74 -12.54 -1.64
CA PRO A 136 20.16 -11.77 -0.48
C PRO A 136 19.57 -10.35 -0.45
N VAL A 137 19.02 -9.90 -1.56
CA VAL A 137 18.41 -8.59 -1.73
C VAL A 137 16.94 -8.77 -2.05
N VAL A 138 16.07 -8.07 -1.31
CA VAL A 138 14.64 -8.04 -1.54
C VAL A 138 14.20 -6.59 -1.67
N ILE A 139 13.41 -6.29 -2.69
CA ILE A 139 12.93 -4.93 -2.98
C ILE A 139 11.46 -4.97 -3.38
N MET A 140 10.66 -4.06 -2.82
CA MET A 140 9.32 -3.77 -3.28
C MET A 140 9.02 -2.27 -3.21
N ASN A 141 8.04 -1.78 -3.95
CA ASN A 141 7.58 -0.40 -3.86
C ASN A 141 6.49 -0.24 -2.78
N ALA A 142 6.53 0.86 -2.05
CA ALA A 142 5.57 1.16 -0.98
C ALA A 142 4.13 1.31 -1.52
N GLY A 143 3.97 1.73 -2.76
CA GLY A 143 2.67 1.86 -3.44
C GLY A 143 1.91 0.54 -3.61
N SER A 144 2.56 -0.61 -3.43
CA SER A 144 1.89 -1.91 -3.37
C SER A 144 1.07 -2.09 -2.09
N ILE A 145 1.38 -1.36 -1.00
CA ILE A 145 0.65 -1.38 0.26
C ILE A 145 -0.48 -0.34 0.18
N ARG A 146 -1.76 -0.81 0.28
CA ARG A 146 -2.94 0.02 0.02
C ARG A 146 -3.91 0.11 1.19
N VAL A 147 -3.58 -0.47 2.34
CA VAL A 147 -4.52 -0.55 3.46
C VAL A 147 -4.81 0.80 4.12
N ASP A 148 -3.86 1.72 4.11
CA ASP A 148 -3.90 3.05 4.75
C ASP A 148 -4.55 3.03 6.15
N ASP A 149 -4.09 2.10 6.98
CA ASP A 149 -4.62 1.85 8.30
C ASP A 149 -3.59 1.14 9.18
N ILE A 150 -3.87 1.09 10.49
CA ILE A 150 -3.15 0.23 11.43
C ILE A 150 -3.95 -1.07 11.57
N LEU A 151 -3.40 -2.19 11.11
CA LEU A 151 -4.03 -3.49 11.25
C LEU A 151 -4.00 -3.91 12.72
N GLN A 152 -5.19 -4.02 13.30
CA GLN A 152 -5.39 -4.51 14.66
C GLN A 152 -5.42 -6.04 14.68
N MET A 153 -5.19 -6.62 15.86
CA MET A 153 -5.33 -8.07 16.05
C MET A 153 -6.79 -8.46 16.37
N PRO A 154 -7.24 -9.62 15.93
CA PRO A 154 -6.53 -10.62 15.12
C PRO A 154 -6.41 -10.21 13.64
N VAL A 155 -5.34 -10.63 12.96
CA VAL A 155 -5.17 -10.44 11.52
C VAL A 155 -5.75 -11.65 10.78
N THR A 156 -6.57 -11.37 9.78
CA THR A 156 -7.18 -12.37 8.88
C THR A 156 -6.48 -12.39 7.52
N GLN A 157 -6.79 -13.40 6.70
CA GLN A 157 -6.33 -13.38 5.30
C GLN A 157 -6.88 -12.18 4.54
N TYR A 158 -8.12 -11.73 4.85
CA TYR A 158 -8.69 -10.53 4.23
C TYR A 158 -7.85 -9.28 4.52
N ASP A 159 -7.26 -9.15 5.69
CA ASP A 159 -6.39 -8.03 6.01
C ASP A 159 -5.15 -7.99 5.10
N ILE A 160 -4.59 -9.13 4.76
CA ILE A 160 -3.49 -9.22 3.80
C ILE A 160 -3.97 -8.95 2.37
N LEU A 161 -5.16 -9.46 1.99
CA LEU A 161 -5.75 -9.20 0.67
C LEU A 161 -6.01 -7.71 0.43
N ARG A 162 -6.54 -6.97 1.43
CA ARG A 162 -6.74 -5.52 1.33
C ARG A 162 -5.45 -4.72 1.46
N THR A 163 -4.42 -5.26 2.12
CA THR A 163 -3.10 -4.65 2.23
C THR A 163 -2.38 -4.66 0.88
N LEU A 164 -2.44 -5.78 0.17
CA LEU A 164 -1.76 -6.02 -1.10
C LEU A 164 -2.78 -6.40 -2.20
N PRO A 165 -3.73 -5.50 -2.56
CA PRO A 165 -4.87 -5.86 -3.40
C PRO A 165 -4.47 -6.28 -4.82
N TYR A 166 -3.35 -5.82 -5.31
CA TYR A 166 -2.86 -6.18 -6.64
C TYR A 166 -2.27 -7.59 -6.69
N GLY A 167 -1.78 -8.13 -5.56
CA GLY A 167 -1.07 -9.41 -5.54
C GLY A 167 0.21 -9.33 -6.38
N GLY A 168 0.38 -10.27 -7.30
CA GLY A 168 1.53 -10.37 -8.19
C GLY A 168 2.62 -11.31 -7.69
N ALA A 169 3.47 -11.75 -8.61
CA ALA A 169 4.52 -12.70 -8.32
C ALA A 169 5.77 -12.04 -7.70
N ILE A 170 6.46 -12.78 -6.84
CA ILE A 170 7.82 -12.46 -6.43
C ILE A 170 8.75 -13.09 -7.48
N LYS A 171 9.41 -12.23 -8.26
CA LYS A 171 10.41 -12.63 -9.26
C LYS A 171 11.81 -12.55 -8.66
N GLU A 172 12.67 -13.45 -9.11
CA GLU A 172 14.11 -13.36 -8.84
C GLU A 172 14.82 -12.94 -10.12
N ALA A 173 15.80 -12.04 -10.00
CA ALA A 173 16.62 -11.62 -11.13
C ALA A 173 18.09 -11.51 -10.73
N ASP A 174 18.99 -11.90 -11.62
CA ASP A 174 20.41 -11.61 -11.53
C ASP A 174 20.67 -10.26 -12.20
N ILE A 175 21.11 -9.29 -11.43
CA ILE A 175 21.36 -7.92 -11.89
C ILE A 175 22.79 -7.49 -11.55
N THR A 176 23.31 -6.51 -12.30
CA THR A 176 24.61 -5.91 -12.00
C THR A 176 24.53 -5.02 -10.74
N GLY A 177 25.61 -4.91 -10.00
CA GLY A 177 25.68 -4.00 -8.85
C GLY A 177 25.44 -2.55 -9.23
N SER A 178 25.87 -2.13 -10.43
CA SER A 178 25.59 -0.79 -10.95
C SER A 178 24.08 -0.55 -11.12
N LEU A 179 23.34 -1.52 -11.64
CA LEU A 179 21.87 -1.42 -11.76
C LEU A 179 21.21 -1.46 -10.37
N LEU A 180 21.69 -2.30 -9.45
CA LEU A 180 21.17 -2.33 -8.08
C LEU A 180 21.31 -0.98 -7.38
N VAL A 181 22.47 -0.33 -7.46
CA VAL A 181 22.68 1.03 -6.91
C VAL A 181 21.72 2.02 -7.55
N GLN A 182 21.55 1.99 -8.88
CA GLN A 182 20.62 2.86 -9.59
C GLN A 182 19.17 2.69 -9.11
N ILE A 183 18.73 1.46 -8.85
CA ILE A 183 17.41 1.14 -8.31
C ILE A 183 17.23 1.74 -6.90
N LEU A 184 18.21 1.53 -6.01
CA LEU A 184 18.15 2.01 -4.63
C LEU A 184 18.15 3.55 -4.56
N ASP A 185 18.96 4.21 -5.41
CA ASP A 185 18.99 5.67 -5.54
C ASP A 185 17.65 6.24 -6.04
N ALA A 186 17.03 5.58 -7.02
CA ALA A 186 15.70 5.95 -7.50
C ALA A 186 14.65 5.82 -6.39
N GLY A 187 14.69 4.74 -5.63
CA GLY A 187 13.81 4.53 -4.47
C GLY A 187 13.92 5.63 -3.42
N THR A 188 15.14 6.09 -3.15
CA THR A 188 15.38 7.21 -2.22
C THR A 188 14.75 8.52 -2.73
N LYS A 189 14.85 8.80 -4.03
CA LYS A 189 14.24 9.98 -4.67
C LYS A 189 12.70 9.95 -4.60
N ASN A 190 12.14 8.76 -4.56
CA ASN A 190 10.68 8.55 -4.52
C ASN A 190 10.09 8.65 -3.11
N LYS A 191 10.88 9.00 -2.09
CA LYS A 191 10.39 9.15 -0.72
C LYS A 191 9.15 10.07 -0.65
N GLY A 192 8.13 9.64 0.08
CA GLY A 192 6.82 10.32 0.17
C GLY A 192 5.83 9.93 -0.93
N THR A 193 6.21 9.09 -1.88
CA THR A 193 5.35 8.60 -2.95
C THR A 193 5.23 7.08 -2.96
N GLY A 194 4.35 6.52 -3.79
CA GLY A 194 4.23 5.08 -3.96
C GLY A 194 5.49 4.38 -4.47
N GLY A 195 6.35 5.12 -5.17
CA GLY A 195 7.62 4.61 -5.68
C GLY A 195 8.75 4.54 -4.64
N TYR A 196 8.52 4.95 -3.38
CA TYR A 196 9.48 4.72 -2.31
C TYR A 196 9.75 3.22 -2.17
N LEU A 197 11.03 2.82 -2.14
CA LEU A 197 11.39 1.41 -2.11
C LEU A 197 11.62 0.92 -0.67
N LEU A 198 11.00 -0.22 -0.40
CA LEU A 198 11.17 -1.02 0.81
C LEU A 198 12.14 -2.16 0.49
N TYR A 199 13.08 -2.41 1.36
CA TYR A 199 14.10 -3.44 1.19
C TYR A 199 14.50 -4.07 2.53
N ASN A 200 15.17 -5.21 2.49
CA ASN A 200 15.60 -5.91 3.69
C ASN A 200 16.68 -5.13 4.49
N GLU A 201 16.69 -5.31 5.79
CA GLU A 201 17.48 -4.51 6.75
C GLU A 201 19.01 -4.64 6.59
N THR A 202 19.46 -5.62 5.81
CA THR A 202 20.89 -5.78 5.46
C THR A 202 21.37 -4.71 4.47
N ILE A 203 20.45 -4.03 3.78
CA ILE A 203 20.77 -2.96 2.83
C ILE A 203 20.81 -1.63 3.58
N ARG A 204 21.92 -0.91 3.45
CA ARG A 204 22.13 0.38 4.13
C ARG A 204 22.75 1.40 3.19
N TYR A 205 22.33 2.64 3.34
CA TYR A 205 22.96 3.78 2.69
C TYR A 205 23.87 4.52 3.67
N ASN A 206 25.12 4.78 3.25
CA ASN A 206 26.03 5.64 3.99
C ASN A 206 26.02 7.05 3.37
N PRO A 207 25.48 8.08 4.07
CA PRO A 207 25.36 9.42 3.51
C PRO A 207 26.72 10.16 3.39
N GLU A 208 27.71 9.81 4.19
CA GLU A 208 29.05 10.43 4.14
C GLU A 208 29.82 9.92 2.92
N LEU A 209 29.82 8.61 2.70
CA LEU A 209 30.52 7.96 1.58
C LEU A 209 29.65 7.92 0.31
N LYS A 210 28.37 8.29 0.40
CA LYS A 210 27.39 8.26 -0.70
C LYS A 210 27.34 6.90 -1.41
N ASN A 211 27.38 5.83 -0.63
CA ASN A 211 27.35 4.47 -1.17
C ASN A 211 26.35 3.58 -0.44
N TRP A 212 25.99 2.50 -1.11
CA TRP A 212 25.14 1.44 -0.59
C TRP A 212 25.97 0.24 -0.17
N SER A 213 25.54 -0.44 0.88
CA SER A 213 26.13 -1.69 1.36
C SER A 213 25.06 -2.76 1.59
N ILE A 214 25.47 -4.02 1.51
CA ILE A 214 24.69 -5.21 1.89
C ILE A 214 25.50 -5.93 2.95
N SER A 215 24.93 -6.15 4.16
CA SER A 215 25.62 -6.76 5.29
C SER A 215 27.01 -6.13 5.52
N ASP A 216 27.04 -4.79 5.56
CA ASP A 216 28.22 -3.94 5.79
C ASP A 216 29.29 -4.00 4.67
N THR A 217 29.04 -4.73 3.59
CA THR A 217 29.92 -4.76 2.41
C THR A 217 29.38 -3.80 1.34
N VAL A 218 30.20 -2.85 0.90
CA VAL A 218 29.85 -1.91 -0.17
C VAL A 218 29.49 -2.66 -1.45
N ILE A 219 28.41 -2.25 -2.10
CA ILE A 219 27.97 -2.83 -3.37
C ILE A 219 29.01 -2.55 -4.44
N ASP A 220 29.66 -3.61 -4.94
CA ASP A 220 30.56 -3.54 -6.07
C ASP A 220 29.76 -3.46 -7.38
N PRO A 221 29.90 -2.37 -8.16
CA PRO A 221 29.14 -2.20 -9.41
C PRO A 221 29.32 -3.31 -10.43
N ALA A 222 30.46 -4.00 -10.42
CA ALA A 222 30.80 -5.06 -11.36
C ALA A 222 30.28 -6.44 -10.93
N LYS A 223 29.91 -6.63 -9.67
CA LYS A 223 29.36 -7.91 -9.17
C LYS A 223 27.91 -8.11 -9.60
N ILE A 224 27.52 -9.37 -9.65
CA ILE A 224 26.15 -9.79 -9.92
C ILE A 224 25.47 -10.10 -8.58
N PHE A 225 24.26 -9.59 -8.42
CA PHE A 225 23.41 -9.81 -7.25
C PHE A 225 22.12 -10.46 -7.66
N ARG A 226 21.70 -11.52 -6.95
CA ARG A 226 20.36 -12.05 -7.06
C ARG A 226 19.43 -11.21 -6.21
N VAL A 227 18.40 -10.67 -6.84
CA VAL A 227 17.41 -9.77 -6.22
C VAL A 227 16.03 -10.38 -6.36
N ALA A 228 15.27 -10.46 -5.26
CA ALA A 228 13.85 -10.75 -5.29
C ALA A 228 13.05 -9.43 -5.30
N LEU A 229 12.13 -9.30 -6.24
CA LEU A 229 11.31 -8.11 -6.39
C LEU A 229 9.92 -8.47 -6.91
N THR A 230 8.97 -7.54 -6.79
CA THR A 230 7.63 -7.72 -7.37
C THR A 230 7.72 -7.70 -8.89
N ASP A 231 6.89 -8.51 -9.55
CA ASP A 231 6.81 -8.53 -11.02
C ASP A 231 6.49 -7.15 -11.61
N PHE A 232 5.69 -6.35 -10.90
CA PHE A 232 5.38 -4.97 -11.28
C PHE A 232 6.63 -4.11 -11.47
N LEU A 233 7.62 -4.20 -10.57
CA LEU A 233 8.84 -3.40 -10.69
C LEU A 233 9.62 -3.71 -11.97
N LEU A 234 9.58 -4.96 -12.45
CA LEU A 234 10.24 -5.39 -13.70
C LEU A 234 9.52 -4.91 -14.97
N THR A 235 8.37 -4.25 -14.85
CA THR A 235 7.68 -3.62 -15.99
C THR A 235 8.25 -2.26 -16.36
N GLY A 236 9.02 -1.63 -15.44
CA GLY A 236 9.44 -0.23 -15.57
C GLY A 236 8.30 0.77 -15.37
N GLY A 237 7.15 0.32 -14.83
CA GLY A 237 5.97 1.18 -14.63
C GLY A 237 6.03 2.07 -13.39
N GLU A 238 7.03 1.90 -12.52
CA GLU A 238 7.18 2.71 -11.33
C GLU A 238 7.92 4.01 -11.63
N ALA A 239 7.54 5.09 -10.95
CA ALA A 239 8.17 6.40 -11.12
C ALA A 239 9.70 6.33 -10.89
N ASN A 240 10.46 6.97 -11.77
CA ASN A 240 11.94 6.97 -11.77
C ASN A 240 12.59 5.57 -11.91
N LEU A 241 11.83 4.53 -12.27
CA LEU A 241 12.29 3.16 -12.48
C LEU A 241 11.96 2.63 -13.90
N ASP A 242 11.72 3.52 -14.86
CA ASP A 242 11.41 3.17 -16.26
C ASP A 242 12.53 2.38 -16.96
N PHE A 243 13.73 2.43 -16.44
CA PHE A 243 14.87 1.61 -16.88
C PHE A 243 14.78 0.14 -16.38
N LEU A 244 14.00 -0.17 -15.33
CA LEU A 244 13.88 -1.51 -14.74
C LEU A 244 12.85 -2.35 -15.52
N LYS A 245 13.19 -2.71 -16.74
CA LYS A 245 12.34 -3.45 -17.66
C LYS A 245 13.15 -4.41 -18.54
N PRO A 246 12.52 -5.39 -19.16
CA PRO A 246 13.19 -6.29 -20.11
C PRO A 246 13.98 -5.53 -21.18
N GLY A 247 15.19 -5.99 -21.46
CA GLY A 247 16.11 -5.34 -22.40
C GLY A 247 17.13 -4.39 -21.74
N ASN A 248 17.02 -4.08 -20.45
CA ASN A 248 18.10 -3.40 -19.73
C ASN A 248 19.31 -4.34 -19.60
N SER A 249 20.49 -3.90 -20.07
CA SER A 249 21.72 -4.69 -20.05
C SER A 249 22.23 -5.07 -18.65
N GLY A 250 21.80 -4.35 -17.63
CA GLY A 250 22.09 -4.67 -16.23
C GLY A 250 21.22 -5.80 -15.66
N ILE A 251 20.16 -6.23 -16.34
CA ILE A 251 19.34 -7.40 -16.01
C ILE A 251 19.90 -8.59 -16.81
N LEU A 252 20.66 -9.45 -16.16
CA LEU A 252 21.34 -10.57 -16.83
C LEU A 252 20.41 -11.78 -17.02
N LYS A 253 19.53 -12.00 -16.03
CA LYS A 253 18.58 -13.10 -16.05
C LYS A 253 17.38 -12.78 -15.16
N VAL A 254 16.18 -13.12 -15.62
CA VAL A 254 14.97 -13.19 -14.80
C VAL A 254 14.56 -14.64 -14.68
N TYR A 255 14.28 -15.09 -13.47
CA TYR A 255 13.90 -16.47 -13.19
C TYR A 255 12.38 -16.60 -13.23
N ASP A 256 11.94 -17.70 -13.88
CA ASP A 256 10.53 -18.04 -13.90
C ASP A 256 10.03 -18.38 -12.48
N THR A 257 8.81 -17.99 -12.20
CA THR A 257 8.10 -18.34 -11.00
C THR A 257 6.97 -19.28 -11.38
N GLU A 258 7.03 -20.51 -10.88
CA GLU A 258 5.95 -21.47 -11.09
C GLU A 258 4.64 -20.92 -10.53
N ASN A 259 3.61 -20.85 -11.37
CA ASN A 259 2.29 -20.40 -10.96
C ASN A 259 1.49 -21.57 -10.39
N SER A 260 1.76 -21.91 -9.11
CA SER A 260 1.00 -22.92 -8.38
C SER A 260 0.51 -22.40 -7.04
N LEU A 261 -0.57 -23.00 -6.51
CA LEU A 261 -1.14 -22.62 -5.23
C LEU A 261 -0.19 -22.90 -4.05
N SER A 262 0.72 -23.86 -4.21
CA SER A 262 1.71 -24.24 -3.20
C SER A 262 2.96 -23.34 -3.21
N ASN A 263 3.19 -22.60 -4.32
CA ASN A 263 4.37 -21.77 -4.44
C ASN A 263 4.11 -20.36 -3.82
N PRO A 264 4.77 -20.00 -2.70
CA PRO A 264 4.57 -18.69 -2.09
C PRO A 264 5.02 -17.52 -2.99
N ARG A 265 5.94 -17.76 -3.94
CA ARG A 265 6.37 -16.73 -4.88
C ARG A 265 5.36 -16.44 -5.99
N ALA A 266 4.39 -17.32 -6.22
CA ALA A 266 3.37 -17.11 -7.23
C ALA A 266 2.44 -15.92 -6.89
N ASP A 267 2.32 -15.58 -5.62
CA ASP A 267 1.55 -14.42 -5.16
C ASP A 267 2.12 -13.91 -3.83
N ILE A 268 2.54 -12.66 -3.79
CA ILE A 268 3.12 -12.02 -2.59
C ILE A 268 2.22 -12.17 -1.35
N ARG A 269 0.89 -12.18 -1.53
CA ARG A 269 -0.07 -12.38 -0.43
C ARG A 269 0.07 -13.74 0.22
N ARG A 270 0.33 -14.79 -0.57
CA ARG A 270 0.62 -16.15 -0.06
C ARG A 270 1.90 -16.18 0.73
N ALA A 271 2.95 -15.52 0.23
CA ALA A 271 4.22 -15.43 0.94
C ALA A 271 4.01 -14.81 2.34
N VAL A 272 3.26 -13.71 2.43
CA VAL A 272 2.95 -13.03 3.70
C VAL A 272 2.11 -13.91 4.62
N ILE A 273 1.06 -14.55 4.11
CA ILE A 273 0.19 -15.44 4.89
C ILE A 273 0.99 -16.62 5.45
N GLN A 274 1.76 -17.32 4.62
CA GLN A 274 2.59 -18.46 5.04
C GLN A 274 3.65 -18.06 6.07
N TYR A 275 4.30 -16.91 5.86
CA TYR A 275 5.30 -16.38 6.77
C TYR A 275 4.73 -16.08 8.15
N LEU A 276 3.52 -15.51 8.23
CA LEU A 276 2.82 -15.24 9.47
C LEU A 276 2.38 -16.52 10.17
N GLN A 277 1.85 -17.48 9.42
CA GLN A 277 1.41 -18.78 9.98
C GLN A 277 2.57 -19.60 10.55
N ALA A 278 3.76 -19.50 9.98
CA ALA A 278 4.94 -20.21 10.48
C ALA A 278 5.53 -19.63 11.79
N ARG A 279 4.98 -18.51 12.28
CA ARG A 279 5.45 -17.79 13.48
C ARG A 279 4.46 -17.79 14.64
N GLN A 280 3.42 -18.58 14.52
CA GLN A 280 2.44 -18.82 15.60
C GLN A 280 2.95 -19.75 16.68
#